data_45141d46ab37da337d031f4015010b1a
#
_entry.id   45141d46ab37da337d031f4015010b1a
#
_cell.length_a   1.000
_cell.length_b   1.000
_cell.length_c   1.000
_cell.angle_alpha   90.00
_cell.angle_beta   90.00
_cell.angle_gamma   90.00
#
_symmetry.space_group_name_H-M   'P 1'
#
loop_
_entity.id
_entity.type
_entity.pdbx_description
1 polymer ?
#
loop_
_entity_poly.entity_id
_entity_poly.type
_entity_poly.pdbx_seq_one_letter_code
_entity_poly.pdbx_strand_id
1 'polypeptide(L)'
;ASPKTINIYASTFADKDAIADAIEQYNSSVSEDDQIDYTDYVALLMSSVTTIINAISYVLIAFVAISLVVSSIMIGIITYISVLERTKEIGILRAIGASKRDISRVFNAETLIEGFCSGAIGIGITLLLIIPINLVVHHLTGIESLNAILPPVGGAALVAISMALTFIAGLIP
;
A
#
# COMPACT_ATOMS: atom_id res chain seq x y z
N ALA A 1 31.92 -44.14 14.14
CA ALA A 1 31.07 -43.18 14.86
C ALA A 1 30.23 -42.42 13.83
N SER A 2 28.94 -42.55 13.93
CA SER A 2 28.02 -41.78 13.04
C SER A 2 28.03 -40.30 13.42
N PRO A 3 28.02 -39.35 12.48
CA PRO A 3 27.93 -37.93 12.81
C PRO A 3 26.59 -37.66 13.49
N LYS A 4 26.63 -36.87 14.57
CA LYS A 4 25.42 -36.51 15.34
C LYS A 4 24.64 -35.36 14.70
N THR A 5 25.31 -34.55 13.89
CA THR A 5 24.74 -33.38 13.23
C THR A 5 25.46 -33.14 11.93
N ILE A 6 24.74 -32.81 10.89
CA ILE A 6 25.25 -32.42 9.58
C ILE A 6 24.77 -31.01 9.29
N ASN A 7 25.69 -30.08 9.04
CA ASN A 7 25.34 -28.72 8.62
C ASN A 7 25.51 -28.59 7.11
N ILE A 8 24.46 -28.18 6.43
CA ILE A 8 24.46 -27.95 4.99
C ILE A 8 24.38 -26.44 4.75
N TYR A 9 25.28 -25.93 3.92
CA TYR A 9 25.33 -24.50 3.55
C TYR A 9 24.98 -24.38 2.08
N ALA A 10 23.84 -23.73 1.80
CA ALA A 10 23.42 -23.43 0.42
C ALA A 10 24.09 -22.15 -0.07
N SER A 11 24.42 -22.07 -1.36
CA SER A 11 25.03 -20.89 -1.98
C SER A 11 24.01 -19.78 -2.27
N THR A 12 22.75 -20.16 -2.50
CA THR A 12 21.64 -19.26 -2.81
C THR A 12 20.38 -19.65 -2.03
N PHE A 13 19.42 -18.75 -1.95
CA PHE A 13 18.10 -19.05 -1.36
C PHE A 13 17.36 -20.13 -2.16
N ALA A 14 17.49 -20.13 -3.50
CA ALA A 14 16.87 -21.14 -4.35
C ALA A 14 17.46 -22.54 -4.07
N ASP A 15 18.78 -22.65 -3.88
CA ASP A 15 19.43 -23.92 -3.53
C ASP A 15 18.97 -24.40 -2.14
N LYS A 16 18.80 -23.49 -1.18
CA LYS A 16 18.28 -23.80 0.15
C LYS A 16 16.85 -24.36 0.07
N ASP A 17 15.98 -23.72 -0.70
CA ASP A 17 14.60 -24.17 -0.87
C ASP A 17 14.56 -25.54 -1.57
N ALA A 18 15.39 -25.77 -2.59
CA ALA A 18 15.52 -27.07 -3.26
C ALA A 18 15.98 -28.19 -2.30
N ILE A 19 16.87 -27.88 -1.34
CA ILE A 19 17.30 -28.84 -0.33
C ILE A 19 16.14 -29.16 0.63
N ALA A 20 15.39 -28.14 1.07
CA ALA A 20 14.24 -28.33 1.93
C ALA A 20 13.16 -29.19 1.27
N ASP A 21 12.83 -28.89 0.00
CA ASP A 21 11.86 -29.66 -0.79
C ASP A 21 12.32 -31.13 -0.99
N ALA A 22 13.61 -31.36 -1.21
CA ALA A 22 14.15 -32.70 -1.34
C ALA A 22 14.05 -33.52 -0.05
N ILE A 23 14.28 -32.87 1.12
CA ILE A 23 14.12 -33.52 2.41
C ILE A 23 12.64 -33.84 2.67
N GLU A 24 11.73 -32.90 2.36
CA GLU A 24 10.29 -33.10 2.52
C GLU A 24 9.77 -34.24 1.61
N GLN A 25 10.24 -34.30 0.37
CA GLN A 25 9.93 -35.39 -0.53
C GLN A 25 10.45 -36.74 -0.03
N TYR A 26 11.66 -36.79 0.52
CA TYR A 26 12.21 -37.98 1.13
C TYR A 26 11.36 -38.40 2.33
N ASN A 27 11.08 -37.48 3.26
CA ASN A 27 10.31 -37.74 4.45
C ASN A 27 8.89 -38.24 4.16
N SER A 28 8.29 -37.80 3.05
CA SER A 28 6.97 -38.28 2.61
C SER A 28 6.99 -39.73 2.08
N SER A 29 8.18 -40.28 1.73
CA SER A 29 8.38 -41.61 1.17
C SER A 29 8.84 -42.67 2.17
N VAL A 30 9.24 -42.26 3.39
CA VAL A 30 9.78 -43.16 4.42
C VAL A 30 8.89 -43.20 5.67
N SER A 31 9.15 -44.19 6.55
CA SER A 31 8.44 -44.28 7.84
C SER A 31 8.92 -43.20 8.81
N GLU A 32 8.10 -42.91 9.83
CA GLU A 32 8.32 -41.85 10.81
C GLU A 32 9.68 -41.99 11.54
N ASP A 33 10.14 -43.22 11.74
CA ASP A 33 11.44 -43.53 12.37
C ASP A 33 12.66 -43.25 11.50
N ASP A 34 12.47 -43.17 10.16
CA ASP A 34 13.53 -42.95 9.17
C ASP A 34 13.51 -41.52 8.59
N GLN A 35 12.65 -40.65 9.10
CA GLN A 35 12.56 -39.27 8.65
C GLN A 35 13.79 -38.46 9.09
N ILE A 36 14.15 -37.49 8.24
CA ILE A 36 15.24 -36.54 8.52
C ILE A 36 14.65 -35.34 9.23
N ASP A 37 15.02 -35.15 10.51
CA ASP A 37 14.75 -33.93 11.23
C ASP A 37 15.78 -32.86 10.86
N TYR A 38 15.30 -31.73 10.36
CA TYR A 38 16.18 -30.62 10.03
C TYR A 38 15.64 -29.28 10.57
N THR A 39 16.54 -28.37 10.85
CA THR A 39 16.20 -27.01 11.26
C THR A 39 16.73 -26.02 10.26
N ASP A 40 15.83 -25.29 9.59
CA ASP A 40 16.18 -24.20 8.71
C ASP A 40 16.36 -22.90 9.51
N TYR A 41 17.59 -22.61 9.91
CA TYR A 41 17.90 -21.39 10.67
C TYR A 41 17.68 -20.12 9.85
N VAL A 42 17.87 -20.18 8.52
CA VAL A 42 17.66 -19.02 7.64
C VAL A 42 16.17 -18.72 7.56
N ALA A 43 15.32 -19.73 7.39
CA ALA A 43 13.87 -19.54 7.37
C ALA A 43 13.36 -18.98 8.71
N LEU A 44 13.88 -19.46 9.84
CA LEU A 44 13.52 -18.95 11.18
C LEU A 44 13.90 -17.47 11.35
N LEU A 45 15.11 -17.08 10.91
CA LEU A 45 15.56 -15.69 10.96
C LEU A 45 14.72 -14.81 10.02
N MET A 46 14.47 -15.25 8.79
CA MET A 46 13.65 -14.53 7.83
C MET A 46 12.20 -14.38 8.30
N SER A 47 11.62 -15.40 8.91
CA SER A 47 10.29 -15.35 9.52
C SER A 47 10.22 -14.29 10.63
N SER A 48 11.24 -14.25 11.50
CA SER A 48 11.32 -13.25 12.56
C SER A 48 11.44 -11.83 12.03
N VAL A 49 12.30 -11.62 11.03
CA VAL A 49 12.46 -10.31 10.34
C VAL A 49 11.17 -9.91 9.65
N THR A 50 10.52 -10.82 8.93
CA THR A 50 9.25 -10.56 8.25
C THR A 50 8.14 -10.18 9.26
N THR A 51 8.11 -10.83 10.42
CA THR A 51 7.15 -10.50 11.48
C THR A 51 7.33 -9.07 11.98
N ILE A 52 8.59 -8.66 12.21
CA ILE A 52 8.90 -7.28 12.63
C ILE A 52 8.52 -6.27 11.56
N ILE A 53 8.87 -6.54 10.30
CA ILE A 53 8.52 -5.67 9.16
C ILE A 53 7.00 -5.53 9.04
N ASN A 54 6.26 -6.63 9.14
CA ASN A 54 4.80 -6.61 9.10
C ASN A 54 4.21 -5.81 10.26
N ALA A 55 4.71 -5.97 11.47
CA ALA A 55 4.26 -5.21 12.64
C ALA A 55 4.45 -3.70 12.43
N ILE A 56 5.63 -3.28 11.98
CA ILE A 56 5.93 -1.87 11.65
C ILE A 56 5.00 -1.39 10.54
N SER A 57 4.82 -2.18 9.48
CA SER A 57 3.96 -1.83 8.35
C SER A 57 2.50 -1.63 8.78
N TYR A 58 1.95 -2.50 9.63
CA TYR A 58 0.59 -2.35 10.14
C TYR A 58 0.42 -1.08 10.99
N VAL A 59 1.42 -0.73 11.81
CA VAL A 59 1.40 0.52 12.58
C VAL A 59 1.40 1.73 11.64
N LEU A 60 2.26 1.74 10.62
CA LEU A 60 2.30 2.82 9.63
C LEU A 60 0.99 2.93 8.85
N ILE A 61 0.42 1.80 8.42
CA ILE A 61 -0.89 1.77 7.74
C ILE A 61 -1.98 2.34 8.64
N ALA A 62 -1.98 2.02 9.94
CA ALA A 62 -2.94 2.58 10.89
C ALA A 62 -2.83 4.11 11.00
N PHE A 63 -1.61 4.66 11.07
CA PHE A 63 -1.41 6.11 11.08
C PHE A 63 -1.89 6.77 9.78
N VAL A 64 -1.59 6.17 8.63
CA VAL A 64 -2.07 6.66 7.34
C VAL A 64 -3.60 6.62 7.27
N ALA A 65 -4.23 5.54 7.73
CA ALA A 65 -5.68 5.41 7.76
C ALA A 65 -6.35 6.51 8.61
N ILE A 66 -5.79 6.81 9.79
CA ILE A 66 -6.28 7.91 10.64
C ILE A 66 -6.12 9.25 9.91
N SER A 67 -4.97 9.49 9.28
CA SER A 67 -4.73 10.72 8.50
C SER A 67 -5.72 10.88 7.35
N LEU A 68 -6.05 9.78 6.65
CA LEU A 68 -7.05 9.78 5.58
C LEU A 68 -8.45 10.13 6.09
N VAL A 69 -8.85 9.62 7.26
CA VAL A 69 -10.13 9.94 7.89
C VAL A 69 -10.20 11.44 8.23
N VAL A 70 -9.15 11.98 8.87
CA VAL A 70 -9.08 13.41 9.21
C VAL A 70 -9.13 14.28 7.95
N SER A 71 -8.37 13.92 6.92
CA SER A 71 -8.37 14.63 5.62
C SER A 71 -9.74 14.59 4.95
N SER A 72 -10.44 13.44 4.99
CA SER A 72 -11.79 13.30 4.44
C SER A 72 -12.80 14.21 5.14
N ILE A 73 -12.72 14.32 6.47
CA ILE A 73 -13.58 15.24 7.24
C ILE A 73 -13.29 16.71 6.83
N MET A 74 -12.01 17.07 6.69
CA MET A 74 -11.62 18.42 6.29
C MET A 74 -12.12 18.76 4.89
N ILE A 75 -11.99 17.83 3.93
CA ILE A 75 -12.54 18.00 2.56
C ILE A 75 -14.05 18.24 2.64
N GLY A 76 -14.78 17.45 3.44
CA GLY A 76 -16.22 17.63 3.61
C GLY A 76 -16.58 19.03 4.14
N ILE A 77 -15.84 19.53 5.12
CA ILE A 77 -16.05 20.88 5.69
C ILE A 77 -15.79 21.97 4.62
N ILE A 78 -14.68 21.85 3.87
CA ILE A 78 -14.33 22.83 2.83
C ILE A 78 -15.39 22.82 1.72
N THR A 79 -15.83 21.64 1.28
CA THR A 79 -16.87 21.48 0.26
C THR A 79 -18.20 22.11 0.75
N TYR A 80 -18.56 21.86 2.01
CA TYR A 80 -19.76 22.46 2.62
C TYR A 80 -19.70 23.99 2.62
N ILE A 81 -18.57 24.58 3.00
CA ILE A 81 -18.38 26.04 2.98
C ILE A 81 -18.46 26.56 1.54
N SER A 82 -17.82 25.92 0.58
CA SER A 82 -17.86 26.28 -0.85
C SER A 82 -19.29 26.30 -1.40
N VAL A 83 -20.11 25.30 -1.03
CA VAL A 83 -21.53 25.27 -1.44
C VAL A 83 -22.30 26.42 -0.81
N LEU A 84 -22.07 26.75 0.46
CA LEU A 84 -22.71 27.88 1.12
C LEU A 84 -22.37 29.21 0.44
N GLU A 85 -21.11 29.44 0.09
CA GLU A 85 -20.66 30.66 -0.60
C GLU A 85 -21.32 30.82 -1.99
N ARG A 86 -21.58 29.70 -2.70
CA ARG A 86 -22.21 29.66 -4.02
C ARG A 86 -23.74 29.56 -3.98
N THR A 87 -24.37 29.65 -2.80
CA THR A 87 -25.84 29.50 -2.66
C THR A 87 -26.63 30.45 -3.54
N LYS A 88 -26.13 31.68 -3.73
CA LYS A 88 -26.76 32.67 -4.60
C LYS A 88 -26.74 32.26 -6.08
N GLU A 89 -25.62 31.73 -6.56
CA GLU A 89 -25.47 31.22 -7.94
C GLU A 89 -26.37 30.01 -8.18
N ILE A 90 -26.44 29.10 -7.21
CA ILE A 90 -27.33 27.94 -7.23
C ILE A 90 -28.80 28.40 -7.29
N GLY A 91 -29.15 29.44 -6.51
CA GLY A 91 -30.47 30.03 -6.55
C GLY A 91 -30.83 30.60 -7.91
N ILE A 92 -29.93 31.30 -8.59
CA ILE A 92 -30.11 31.82 -9.96
C ILE A 92 -30.29 30.68 -10.94
N LEU A 93 -29.45 29.64 -10.89
CA LEU A 93 -29.57 28.47 -11.76
C LEU A 93 -30.94 27.79 -11.63
N ARG A 94 -31.43 27.67 -10.41
CA ARG A 94 -32.76 27.11 -10.13
C ARG A 94 -33.90 28.01 -10.64
N ALA A 95 -33.73 29.32 -10.57
CA ALA A 95 -34.71 30.26 -11.08
C ALA A 95 -34.84 30.21 -12.63
N ILE A 96 -33.76 29.88 -13.31
CA ILE A 96 -33.74 29.67 -14.78
C ILE A 96 -34.27 28.27 -15.17
N GLY A 97 -34.55 27.38 -14.18
CA GLY A 97 -35.16 26.08 -14.46
C GLY A 97 -34.23 24.88 -14.31
N ALA A 98 -33.01 25.05 -13.80
CA ALA A 98 -32.11 23.93 -13.54
C ALA A 98 -32.69 22.98 -12.48
N SER A 99 -32.64 21.66 -12.73
CA SER A 99 -33.08 20.66 -11.76
C SER A 99 -32.07 20.47 -10.64
N LYS A 100 -32.52 19.97 -9.49
CA LYS A 100 -31.61 19.61 -8.38
C LYS A 100 -30.56 18.59 -8.83
N ARG A 101 -30.91 17.68 -9.73
CA ARG A 101 -29.99 16.64 -10.25
C ARG A 101 -28.88 17.24 -11.12
N ASP A 102 -29.19 18.28 -11.88
CA ASP A 102 -28.19 18.91 -12.76
C ASP A 102 -27.16 19.65 -11.91
N ILE A 103 -27.60 20.35 -10.87
CA ILE A 103 -26.71 21.01 -9.91
C ILE A 103 -25.84 19.99 -9.19
N SER A 104 -26.43 18.93 -8.65
CA SER A 104 -25.69 17.86 -7.97
C SER A 104 -24.65 17.18 -8.90
N ARG A 105 -24.96 16.98 -10.18
CA ARG A 105 -24.00 16.43 -11.15
C ARG A 105 -22.78 17.32 -11.37
N VAL A 106 -22.96 18.63 -11.39
CA VAL A 106 -21.86 19.58 -11.51
C VAL A 106 -20.93 19.48 -10.30
N PHE A 107 -21.46 19.49 -9.07
CA PHE A 107 -20.67 19.35 -7.86
C PHE A 107 -19.99 17.98 -7.75
N ASN A 108 -20.69 16.90 -8.11
CA ASN A 108 -20.09 15.57 -8.11
C ASN A 108 -18.96 15.45 -9.15
N ALA A 109 -19.08 16.10 -10.29
CA ALA A 109 -18.00 16.15 -11.29
C ALA A 109 -16.80 16.96 -10.77
N GLU A 110 -17.05 18.08 -10.10
CA GLU A 110 -16.00 18.90 -9.46
C GLU A 110 -15.23 18.07 -8.43
N THR A 111 -15.91 17.38 -7.51
CA THR A 111 -15.26 16.54 -6.48
C THR A 111 -14.49 15.36 -7.07
N LEU A 112 -14.98 14.75 -8.15
CA LEU A 112 -14.25 13.66 -8.84
C LEU A 112 -12.96 14.17 -9.50
N ILE A 113 -13.02 15.34 -10.17
CA ILE A 113 -11.83 15.96 -10.76
C ILE A 113 -10.82 16.33 -9.68
N GLU A 114 -11.28 16.90 -8.57
CA GLU A 114 -10.45 17.26 -7.43
C GLU A 114 -9.76 16.02 -6.85
N GLY A 115 -10.50 14.91 -6.63
CA GLY A 115 -9.96 13.65 -6.15
C GLY A 115 -8.95 13.02 -7.10
N PHE A 116 -9.20 13.10 -8.41
CA PHE A 116 -8.26 12.62 -9.42
C PHE A 116 -6.97 13.46 -9.44
N CYS A 117 -7.10 14.78 -9.46
CA CYS A 117 -5.95 15.70 -9.48
C CYS A 117 -5.10 15.52 -8.21
N SER A 118 -5.73 15.45 -7.03
CA SER A 118 -5.06 15.24 -5.76
C SER A 118 -4.30 13.91 -5.74
N GLY A 119 -4.93 12.82 -6.22
CA GLY A 119 -4.30 11.51 -6.33
C GLY A 119 -3.12 11.51 -7.31
N ALA A 120 -3.27 12.16 -8.46
CA ALA A 120 -2.21 12.28 -9.47
C ALA A 120 -1.01 13.08 -8.94
N ILE A 121 -1.26 14.20 -8.26
CA ILE A 121 -0.22 15.02 -7.63
C ILE A 121 0.50 14.20 -6.53
N GLY A 122 -0.24 13.47 -5.69
CA GLY A 122 0.33 12.62 -4.66
C GLY A 122 1.28 11.56 -5.23
N ILE A 123 0.88 10.89 -6.32
CA ILE A 123 1.73 9.93 -7.02
C ILE A 123 2.95 10.63 -7.63
N GLY A 124 2.77 11.78 -8.27
CA GLY A 124 3.85 12.56 -8.84
C GLY A 124 4.91 12.91 -7.81
N ILE A 125 4.50 13.40 -6.63
CA ILE A 125 5.40 13.70 -5.51
C ILE A 125 6.08 12.42 -5.02
N THR A 126 5.36 11.31 -4.89
CA THR A 126 5.94 10.03 -4.47
C THR A 126 7.03 9.56 -5.42
N LEU A 127 6.79 9.62 -6.73
CA LEU A 127 7.79 9.24 -7.74
C LEU A 127 9.03 10.14 -7.69
N LEU A 128 8.86 11.44 -7.46
CA LEU A 128 9.97 12.37 -7.27
C LEU A 128 10.78 12.05 -6.01
N LEU A 129 10.12 11.67 -4.91
CA LEU A 129 10.77 11.31 -3.65
C LEU A 129 11.49 9.96 -3.69
N ILE A 130 11.03 9.02 -4.51
CA ILE A 130 11.68 7.72 -4.68
C ILE A 130 13.13 7.90 -5.18
N ILE A 131 13.40 8.90 -6.02
CA ILE A 131 14.75 9.15 -6.55
C ILE A 131 15.77 9.43 -5.43
N PRO A 132 15.59 10.46 -4.58
CA PRO A 132 16.52 10.71 -3.48
C PRO A 132 16.51 9.62 -2.41
N ILE A 133 15.37 8.96 -2.18
CA ILE A 133 15.27 7.83 -1.24
C ILE A 133 16.17 6.68 -1.70
N ASN A 134 16.13 6.29 -2.96
CA ASN A 134 16.99 5.23 -3.50
C ASN A 134 18.47 5.64 -3.43
N LEU A 135 18.80 6.89 -3.70
CA LEU A 135 20.17 7.38 -3.59
C LEU A 135 20.69 7.25 -2.14
N VAL A 136 19.90 7.63 -1.15
CA VAL A 136 20.25 7.51 0.27
C VAL A 136 20.36 6.04 0.68
N VAL A 137 19.41 5.19 0.25
CA VAL A 137 19.42 3.76 0.55
C VAL A 137 20.68 3.10 -0.01
N HIS A 138 21.04 3.36 -1.28
CA HIS A 138 22.24 2.80 -1.89
C HIS A 138 23.52 3.29 -1.19
N HIS A 139 23.55 4.58 -0.79
CA HIS A 139 24.70 5.13 -0.09
C HIS A 139 24.90 4.52 1.31
N LEU A 140 23.82 4.26 2.04
CA LEU A 140 23.86 3.72 3.40
C LEU A 140 24.07 2.20 3.43
N THR A 141 23.46 1.46 2.52
CA THR A 141 23.49 -0.01 2.51
C THR A 141 24.58 -0.59 1.64
N GLY A 142 25.07 0.17 0.64
CA GLY A 142 26.00 -0.34 -0.36
C GLY A 142 25.40 -1.40 -1.31
N ILE A 143 24.08 -1.60 -1.28
CA ILE A 143 23.37 -2.62 -2.07
C ILE A 143 22.60 -1.93 -3.20
N GLU A 144 23.12 -1.99 -4.43
CA GLU A 144 22.49 -1.37 -5.60
C GLU A 144 21.17 -2.01 -6.02
N SER A 145 20.93 -3.26 -5.64
CA SER A 145 19.69 -3.99 -5.98
C SER A 145 18.49 -3.63 -5.09
N LEU A 146 18.72 -2.92 -3.97
CA LEU A 146 17.67 -2.53 -3.03
C LEU A 146 17.02 -1.22 -3.48
N ASN A 147 15.90 -1.32 -4.20
CA ASN A 147 15.19 -0.15 -4.72
C ASN A 147 13.80 -0.01 -4.10
N ALA A 148 13.47 1.20 -3.63
CA ALA A 148 12.10 1.57 -3.39
C ALA A 148 11.40 1.77 -4.74
N ILE A 149 10.28 1.11 -4.94
CA ILE A 149 9.47 1.19 -6.15
C ILE A 149 8.00 1.40 -5.79
N LEU A 150 7.30 2.16 -6.60
CA LEU A 150 5.84 2.25 -6.53
C LEU A 150 5.25 1.34 -7.60
N PRO A 151 4.61 0.20 -7.23
CA PRO A 151 3.96 -0.66 -8.22
C PRO A 151 2.86 0.12 -8.95
N PRO A 152 2.74 0.03 -10.28
CA PRO A 152 1.73 0.80 -11.03
C PRO A 152 0.29 0.46 -10.61
N VAL A 153 0.04 -0.79 -10.25
CA VAL A 153 -1.26 -1.22 -9.71
C VAL A 153 -1.54 -0.56 -8.35
N GLY A 154 -0.53 -0.47 -7.47
CA GLY A 154 -0.63 0.23 -6.20
C GLY A 154 -0.91 1.73 -6.40
N GLY A 155 -0.21 2.37 -7.32
CA GLY A 155 -0.45 3.77 -7.68
C GLY A 155 -1.87 4.01 -8.18
N ALA A 156 -2.37 3.19 -9.10
CA ALA A 156 -3.75 3.28 -9.59
C ALA A 156 -4.78 3.07 -8.47
N ALA A 157 -4.53 2.14 -7.55
CA ALA A 157 -5.38 1.92 -6.38
C ALA A 157 -5.43 3.14 -5.46
N LEU A 158 -4.30 3.83 -5.24
CA LEU A 158 -4.25 5.04 -4.42
C LEU A 158 -5.04 6.18 -5.05
N VAL A 159 -4.98 6.37 -6.38
CA VAL A 159 -5.83 7.35 -7.09
C VAL A 159 -7.31 7.01 -6.92
N ALA A 160 -7.67 5.74 -7.10
CA ALA A 160 -9.05 5.30 -6.94
C ALA A 160 -9.57 5.53 -5.50
N ILE A 161 -8.75 5.28 -4.48
CA ILE A 161 -9.06 5.57 -3.07
C ILE A 161 -9.22 7.07 -2.86
N SER A 162 -8.33 7.91 -3.42
CA SER A 162 -8.41 9.37 -3.34
C SER A 162 -9.73 9.87 -3.94
N MET A 163 -10.10 9.41 -5.13
CA MET A 163 -11.37 9.75 -5.77
C MET A 163 -12.58 9.31 -4.94
N ALA A 164 -12.55 8.09 -4.40
CA ALA A 164 -13.64 7.56 -3.58
C ALA A 164 -13.82 8.38 -2.29
N LEU A 165 -12.73 8.71 -1.59
CA LEU A 165 -12.78 9.51 -0.36
C LEU A 165 -13.29 10.92 -0.63
N THR A 166 -12.81 11.57 -1.69
CA THR A 166 -13.25 12.93 -2.07
C THR A 166 -14.72 12.92 -2.46
N PHE A 167 -15.16 11.91 -3.22
CA PHE A 167 -16.55 11.75 -3.61
C PHE A 167 -17.47 11.54 -2.40
N ILE A 168 -17.10 10.66 -1.46
CA ILE A 168 -17.87 10.41 -0.24
C ILE A 168 -17.93 11.68 0.62
N ALA A 169 -16.79 12.38 0.77
CA ALA A 169 -16.75 13.65 1.52
C ALA A 169 -17.62 14.73 0.87
N GLY A 170 -17.67 14.76 -0.47
CA GLY A 170 -18.51 15.72 -1.23
C GLY A 170 -19.99 15.38 -1.28
N LEU A 171 -20.40 14.16 -0.88
CA LEU A 171 -21.83 13.79 -0.80
C LEU A 171 -22.53 14.32 0.47
N ILE A 172 -21.77 14.72 1.48
CA ILE A 172 -22.32 15.12 2.78
C ILE A 172 -23.03 16.50 2.74
N PRO A 173 -22.60 17.49 1.96
CA PRO A 173 -23.35 18.75 1.81
C PRO A 173 -24.46 18.61 0.77
#